data_49707f6a0a7afe0aab83df91ed73103a
#
_entry.id   49707f6a0a7afe0aab83df91ed73103a
#
_cell.length_a   1.000
_cell.length_b   1.000
_cell.length_c   1.000
_cell.angle_alpha   90.00
_cell.angle_beta   90.00
_cell.angle_gamma   90.00
#
_symmetry.space_group_name_H-M   'P 1'
#
loop_
_entity.id
_entity.type
_entity.pdbx_description
1 polymer ?
#
loop_
_entity_poly.entity_id
_entity_poly.type
_entity_poly.pdbx_seq_one_letter_code
_entity_poly.pdbx_strand_id
1 'polypeptide(L)' 'MEVKGKKVLVFGLGISGIGAGKILERQGAEVVLYDGNKKLMEEKVRQQSGADSNAKIIIGEFPEEILA' A
#
# COMPACT_ATOMS: atom_id res chain seq x y z
N MET A 1 -1.63 -16.82 -8.86
CA MET A 1 -1.95 -15.58 -9.58
C MET A 1 -0.69 -14.78 -9.77
N GLU A 2 -0.40 -14.40 -10.98
CA GLU A 2 0.79 -13.62 -11.25
C GLU A 2 0.51 -12.13 -11.14
N VAL A 3 1.26 -11.44 -10.26
CA VAL A 3 1.09 -10.01 -10.03
C VAL A 3 2.34 -9.20 -10.39
N LYS A 4 3.36 -9.88 -10.89
CA LYS A 4 4.61 -9.22 -11.26
C LYS A 4 4.38 -8.12 -12.29
N GLY A 5 4.84 -6.92 -11.99
CA GLY A 5 4.69 -5.77 -12.88
C GLY A 5 3.31 -5.14 -12.87
N LYS A 6 2.37 -5.68 -12.11
CA LYS A 6 1.02 -5.11 -12.04
C LYS A 6 0.90 -4.14 -10.88
N LYS A 7 0.07 -3.11 -11.06
CA LYS A 7 -0.25 -2.17 -9.99
C LYS A 7 -1.41 -2.73 -9.18
N VAL A 8 -1.21 -2.87 -7.88
CA VAL A 8 -2.22 -3.40 -6.96
C VAL A 8 -2.53 -2.36 -5.89
N LEU A 9 -3.82 -2.08 -5.71
CA LEU A 9 -4.30 -1.15 -4.69
C LEU A 9 -4.77 -1.96 -3.48
N VAL A 10 -4.27 -1.60 -2.30
CA VAL A 10 -4.71 -2.20 -1.05
C VAL A 10 -5.47 -1.12 -0.27
N PHE A 11 -6.74 -1.35 -0.04
CA PHE A 11 -7.60 -0.45 0.72
C PHE A 11 -7.73 -0.92 2.16
N GLY A 12 -7.47 -0.03 3.09
CA GLY A 12 -7.52 -0.35 4.51
C GLY A 12 -6.16 -0.80 5.03
N LEU A 13 -5.53 0.06 5.83
CA LEU A 13 -4.16 -0.18 6.32
C LEU A 13 -4.14 -0.72 7.75
N GLY A 14 -5.05 -1.64 8.06
CA GLY A 14 -4.91 -2.42 9.26
C GLY A 14 -3.75 -3.40 9.11
N ILE A 15 -3.49 -4.18 10.16
CA ILE A 15 -2.40 -5.16 10.15
C ILE A 15 -2.50 -6.10 8.95
N SER A 16 -3.72 -6.55 8.61
CA SER A 16 -3.95 -7.45 7.47
C SER A 16 -3.64 -6.80 6.13
N GLY A 17 -4.01 -5.53 5.96
CA GLY A 17 -3.76 -4.80 4.72
C GLY A 17 -2.28 -4.61 4.46
N ILE A 18 -1.53 -4.22 5.49
CA ILE A 18 -0.09 -4.04 5.38
C ILE A 18 0.59 -5.37 5.08
N GLY A 19 0.16 -6.45 5.74
CA GLY A 19 0.69 -7.79 5.48
C GLY A 19 0.46 -8.25 4.05
N ALA A 20 -0.75 -8.02 3.54
CA ALA A 20 -1.07 -8.37 2.15
C ALA A 20 -0.19 -7.58 1.17
N GLY A 21 0.02 -6.29 1.44
CA GLY A 21 0.89 -5.45 0.63
C GLY A 21 2.32 -5.97 0.57
N LYS A 22 2.86 -6.41 1.69
CA LYS A 22 4.20 -6.99 1.74
C LYS A 22 4.32 -8.24 0.87
N ILE A 23 3.32 -9.11 0.93
CA ILE A 23 3.32 -10.34 0.13
C ILE A 23 3.28 -10.01 -1.35
N LEU A 24 2.40 -9.08 -1.74
CA LEU A 24 2.28 -8.69 -3.14
C LEU A 24 3.55 -8.04 -3.66
N GLU A 25 4.18 -7.20 -2.86
CA GLU A 25 5.43 -6.56 -3.25
C GLU A 25 6.55 -7.57 -3.47
N ARG A 26 6.62 -8.60 -2.62
CA ARG A 26 7.59 -9.68 -2.79
C ARG A 26 7.37 -10.45 -4.09
N GLN A 27 6.14 -10.47 -4.58
CA GLN A 27 5.80 -11.13 -5.84
C GLN A 27 6.04 -10.23 -7.05
N GLY A 28 6.57 -9.04 -6.83
CA GLY A 28 6.92 -8.13 -7.91
C GLY A 28 5.83 -7.15 -8.31
N ALA A 29 4.76 -7.04 -7.53
CA ALA A 29 3.71 -6.07 -7.79
C ALA A 29 4.14 -4.67 -7.38
N GLU A 30 3.64 -3.66 -8.09
CA GLU A 30 3.72 -2.28 -7.68
C GLU A 30 2.55 -2.01 -6.74
N VAL A 31 2.81 -1.85 -5.45
CA VAL A 31 1.77 -1.77 -4.44
C VAL A 31 1.48 -0.33 -4.05
N VAL A 32 0.20 0.02 -3.99
CA VAL A 32 -0.26 1.28 -3.44
C VAL A 32 -1.15 0.97 -2.24
N LEU A 33 -0.74 1.46 -1.08
CA LEU A 33 -1.47 1.28 0.17
C LEU A 33 -2.31 2.54 0.43
N TYR A 34 -3.59 2.36 0.64
CA TYR A 34 -4.52 3.47 0.84
C TYR A 34 -5.40 3.27 2.05
N ASP A 35 -5.60 4.33 2.83
CA ASP A 35 -6.60 4.36 3.89
C ASP A 35 -7.17 5.77 4.01
N GLY A 36 -8.48 5.85 4.10
CA GLY A 36 -9.18 7.13 4.26
C GLY A 36 -9.09 7.72 5.66
N ASN A 37 -8.56 6.99 6.63
CA ASN A 37 -8.45 7.46 7.99
C ASN A 37 -7.29 8.45 8.15
N LYS A 38 -7.62 9.74 8.20
CA LYS A 38 -6.62 10.81 8.30
C LYS A 38 -5.82 10.80 9.59
N LYS A 39 -6.25 10.03 10.57
CA LYS A 39 -5.53 9.89 11.84
C LYS A 39 -4.32 8.95 11.73
N LEU A 40 -4.25 8.17 10.67
CA LEU A 40 -3.10 7.32 10.44
C LEU A 40 -1.89 8.17 10.07
N MET A 41 -0.74 7.78 10.58
CA MET A 41 0.52 8.43 10.25
C MET A 41 1.24 7.62 9.18
N GLU A 42 1.54 8.26 8.05
CA GLU A 42 2.26 7.61 6.95
C GLU A 42 3.56 6.97 7.43
N GLU A 43 4.26 7.67 8.31
CA GLU A 43 5.52 7.18 8.85
C GLU A 43 5.36 5.84 9.56
N LYS A 44 4.31 5.70 10.38
CA LYS A 44 4.05 4.44 11.08
C LYS A 44 3.68 3.32 10.13
N VAL A 45 2.88 3.63 9.10
CA VAL A 45 2.52 2.65 8.09
C VAL A 45 3.76 2.17 7.36
N ARG A 46 4.65 3.08 7.01
CA ARG A 46 5.89 2.74 6.31
C ARG A 46 6.81 1.88 7.19
N GLN A 47 6.88 2.16 8.48
CA GLN A 47 7.66 1.33 9.40
C GLN A 47 7.11 -0.10 9.47
N GLN A 48 5.79 -0.25 9.48
CA GLN A 48 5.15 -1.56 9.52
C GLN A 48 5.31 -2.30 8.19
N SER A 49 5.39 -1.57 7.09
CA SER A 49 5.59 -2.15 5.77
C SER A 49 7.02 -2.64 5.53
N GLY A 50 7.97 -2.15 6.34
CA GLY A 50 9.37 -2.53 6.23
C GLY A 50 10.22 -1.47 5.55
N ALA A 51 11.48 -1.38 5.95
CA ALA A 51 12.41 -0.36 5.45
C ALA A 51 12.68 -0.49 3.95
N ASP A 52 12.58 -1.70 3.42
CA ASP A 52 12.86 -1.96 1.99
C ASP A 52 11.63 -1.84 1.10
N SER A 53 10.49 -1.48 1.67
CA SER A 53 9.26 -1.37 0.91
C SER A 53 9.29 -0.15 -0.01
N ASN A 54 8.92 -0.36 -1.27
CA ASN A 54 8.73 0.71 -2.26
C ASN A 54 7.26 1.03 -2.47
N ALA A 55 6.38 0.50 -1.63
CA ALA A 55 4.96 0.75 -1.74
C ALA A 55 4.64 2.23 -1.56
N LYS A 56 3.74 2.73 -2.39
CA LYS A 56 3.23 4.08 -2.26
C LYS A 56 2.15 4.10 -1.18
N ILE A 57 2.20 5.07 -0.30
CA ILE A 57 1.24 5.19 0.80
C ILE A 57 0.41 6.45 0.59
N ILE A 58 -0.91 6.30 0.61
CA ILE A 58 -1.85 7.42 0.48
C ILE A 58 -2.82 7.36 1.65
N ILE A 59 -2.86 8.43 2.43
CA ILE A 59 -3.74 8.53 3.58
C ILE A 59 -4.65 9.73 3.41
N GLY A 60 -5.95 9.52 3.69
CA GLY A 60 -6.95 10.56 3.59
C GLY A 60 -7.67 10.52 2.25
N GLU A 61 -7.60 11.61 1.48
CA GLU A 61 -8.30 11.71 0.23
C GLU A 61 -7.61 10.90 -0.88
N PHE A 62 -8.39 10.09 -1.59
CA PHE A 62 -7.86 9.25 -2.66
C PHE A 62 -7.72 10.08 -3.94
N PRO A 63 -6.50 10.22 -4.48
CA PRO A 63 -6.32 10.99 -5.73
C PRO A 63 -6.83 10.21 -6.93
N GLU A 64 -7.70 10.84 -7.72
CA GLU A 64 -8.25 10.22 -8.93
C GLU A 64 -7.18 9.83 -9.93
N GLU A 65 -6.08 10.56 -9.94
CA GLU A 65 -4.96 10.33 -10.85
C GLU A 65 -4.39 8.92 -10.79
N ILE A 66 -4.53 8.27 -9.64
CA ILE A 66 -4.01 6.90 -9.47
C ILE A 66 -4.81 5.90 -10.28
N LEU A 67 -6.08 6.21 -10.57
CA LEU A 67 -6.95 5.34 -11.34
C LEU A 67 -6.80 5.54 -12.85
N ALA A 68 -6.11 6.56 -13.24
CA ALA A 68 -5.94 6.90 -14.64
C ALA A 68 -4.87 6.04 -15.33
#